data_4487e3733e9872fb5979ce5b49de01e5
#
_entry.id   4487e3733e9872fb5979ce5b49de01e5
#
_cell.length_a   1.000
_cell.length_b   1.000
_cell.length_c   1.000
_cell.angle_alpha   90.00
_cell.angle_beta   90.00
_cell.angle_gamma   90.00
#
_symmetry.space_group_name_H-M   'P 1'
#
loop_
_entity.id
_entity.type
_entity.pdbx_description
1 polymer ?
#
loop_
_entity_poly.entity_id
_entity_poly.type
_entity_poly.pdbx_seq_one_letter_code
_entity_poly.pdbx_strand_id
1 'polypeptide(L)'
;LIGSGQRLWIYDSPVSHKYGMLKPQLMRRYNQLFDDAEKAVAEDNKFLKRVQRARLPIQYSELEIARTETGTDMNEISPKLALFEERVKEFNVPTLNERSNSPVEYCQLYRERYMPRAEKSVAIGAKVTYLIPPTGKYAEIGKTALVDGLFGGSTFVESWVGWEGTDGAFVIDLGKEKEIHSIETDFLHQIGAWILFP
;
A
#
# COMPACT_ATOMS: atom_id res chain seq x y z
N LEU A 1 -7.41 13.25 16.66
CA LEU A 1 -7.52 13.61 15.22
C LEU A 1 -7.92 15.07 15.00
N ILE A 2 -8.71 15.63 15.91
CA ILE A 2 -9.07 17.06 15.89
C ILE A 2 -7.83 17.86 16.32
N GLY A 3 -7.13 18.46 15.38
CA GLY A 3 -5.93 19.29 15.66
C GLY A 3 -4.73 18.99 14.78
N SER A 4 -4.75 17.93 13.96
CA SER A 4 -3.64 17.64 13.04
C SER A 4 -3.59 18.57 11.81
N GLY A 5 -4.63 19.36 11.57
CA GLY A 5 -4.77 20.20 10.37
C GLY A 5 -4.92 19.41 9.05
N GLN A 6 -4.87 18.11 9.12
CA GLN A 6 -5.03 17.26 7.95
C GLN A 6 -6.50 17.12 7.56
N ARG A 7 -6.78 17.31 6.28
CA ARG A 7 -8.09 16.99 5.71
C ARG A 7 -8.17 15.49 5.53
N LEU A 8 -9.26 14.88 6.03
CA LEU A 8 -9.62 13.50 5.75
C LEU A 8 -10.56 13.49 4.55
N TRP A 9 -10.16 12.78 3.52
CA TRP A 9 -11.01 12.55 2.37
C TRP A 9 -11.61 11.16 2.48
N ILE A 10 -12.86 11.02 2.14
CA ILE A 10 -13.61 9.76 2.24
C ILE A 10 -13.00 8.62 1.40
N TYR A 11 -12.26 8.98 0.35
CA TYR A 11 -11.61 8.04 -0.56
C TYR A 11 -10.10 7.94 -0.38
N ASP A 12 -9.55 8.53 0.69
CA ASP A 12 -8.12 8.47 0.96
C ASP A 12 -7.68 7.07 1.38
N SER A 13 -6.48 6.72 0.94
CA SER A 13 -5.77 5.53 1.39
C SER A 13 -5.03 5.82 2.71
N PRO A 14 -4.84 4.80 3.59
CA PRO A 14 -3.93 4.90 4.73
C PRO A 14 -2.54 5.40 4.36
N VAL A 15 -2.05 5.10 3.17
CA VAL A 15 -0.75 5.56 2.65
C VAL A 15 -0.66 7.08 2.59
N SER A 16 -1.75 7.77 2.23
CA SER A 16 -1.80 9.23 2.19
C SER A 16 -1.55 9.87 3.57
N HIS A 17 -1.73 9.13 4.63
CA HIS A 17 -1.64 9.59 6.02
C HIS A 17 -0.44 9.05 6.79
N LYS A 18 0.46 8.27 6.14
CA LYS A 18 1.62 7.64 6.80
C LYS A 18 2.61 8.62 7.44
N TYR A 19 2.62 9.86 7.00
CA TYR A 19 3.43 10.94 7.60
C TYR A 19 2.64 11.83 8.55
N GLY A 20 1.34 11.62 8.66
CA GLY A 20 0.42 12.38 9.50
C GLY A 20 -0.09 11.58 10.69
N MET A 21 -1.41 11.28 10.68
CA MET A 21 -2.06 10.53 11.75
C MET A 21 -1.65 9.06 11.82
N LEU A 22 -1.09 8.50 10.76
CA LEU A 22 -0.62 7.11 10.66
C LEU A 22 0.91 7.02 10.62
N LYS A 23 1.61 8.08 11.03
CA LYS A 23 3.08 8.05 11.13
C LYS A 23 3.55 6.93 12.08
N PRO A 24 4.77 6.38 11.89
CA PRO A 24 5.23 5.19 12.60
C PRO A 24 5.12 5.27 14.13
N GLN A 25 5.37 6.43 14.72
CA GLN A 25 5.25 6.61 16.17
C GLN A 25 3.81 6.47 16.67
N LEU A 26 2.83 7.02 15.93
CA LEU A 26 1.41 6.88 16.27
C LEU A 26 0.90 5.47 16.03
N MET A 27 1.34 4.82 14.93
CA MET A 27 1.00 3.42 14.67
C MET A 27 1.49 2.51 15.81
N ARG A 28 2.72 2.68 16.30
CA ARG A 28 3.20 1.97 17.49
C ARG A 28 2.34 2.25 18.72
N ARG A 29 1.94 3.51 18.93
CA ARG A 29 1.07 3.89 20.05
C ARG A 29 -0.32 3.27 19.94
N TYR A 30 -0.91 3.25 18.74
CA TYR A 30 -2.20 2.59 18.55
C TYR A 30 -2.12 1.09 18.83
N ASN A 31 -1.10 0.42 18.33
CA ASN A 31 -0.90 -1.00 18.61
C ASN A 31 -0.74 -1.27 20.10
N GLN A 32 0.08 -0.49 20.80
CA GLN A 32 0.22 -0.63 22.25
C GLN A 32 -1.11 -0.47 22.99
N LEU A 33 -1.93 0.52 22.61
CA LEU A 33 -3.24 0.71 23.21
C LEU A 33 -4.17 -0.48 22.98
N PHE A 34 -4.13 -1.08 21.79
CA PHE A 34 -4.92 -2.28 21.50
C PHE A 34 -4.38 -3.51 22.23
N ASP A 35 -3.04 -3.67 22.33
CA ASP A 35 -2.43 -4.76 23.08
C ASP A 35 -2.83 -4.68 24.58
N ASP A 36 -2.76 -3.49 25.18
CA ASP A 36 -3.19 -3.25 26.55
C ASP A 36 -4.69 -3.52 26.75
N ALA A 37 -5.51 -3.10 25.79
CA ALA A 37 -6.96 -3.32 25.84
C ALA A 37 -7.32 -4.82 25.67
N GLU A 38 -6.70 -5.53 24.71
CA GLU A 38 -6.90 -6.97 24.53
C GLU A 38 -6.49 -7.74 25.79
N LYS A 39 -5.36 -7.36 26.41
CA LYS A 39 -4.88 -7.95 27.66
C LYS A 39 -5.84 -7.68 28.83
N ALA A 40 -6.36 -6.47 28.95
CA ALA A 40 -7.28 -6.10 30.03
C ALA A 40 -8.61 -6.87 30.01
N VAL A 41 -9.03 -7.36 28.83
CA VAL A 41 -10.29 -8.08 28.63
C VAL A 41 -10.09 -9.54 28.22
N ALA A 42 -8.89 -10.09 28.40
CA ALA A 42 -8.53 -11.42 27.91
C ALA A 42 -9.47 -12.55 28.40
N GLU A 43 -9.98 -12.41 29.65
CA GLU A 43 -10.87 -13.38 30.26
C GLU A 43 -12.34 -13.20 29.84
N ASP A 44 -12.70 -12.10 29.20
CA ASP A 44 -14.05 -11.85 28.68
C ASP A 44 -14.08 -11.89 27.17
N ASN A 45 -14.41 -13.04 26.62
CA ASN A 45 -14.44 -13.28 25.18
C ASN A 45 -15.33 -12.28 24.41
N LYS A 46 -16.42 -11.81 25.03
CA LYS A 46 -17.32 -10.85 24.37
C LYS A 46 -16.64 -9.48 24.19
N PHE A 47 -15.95 -8.99 25.20
CA PHE A 47 -15.23 -7.72 25.12
C PHE A 47 -13.95 -7.87 24.29
N LEU A 48 -13.24 -8.98 24.43
CA LEU A 48 -12.05 -9.27 23.62
C LEU A 48 -12.37 -9.20 22.11
N LYS A 49 -13.42 -9.85 21.66
CA LYS A 49 -13.86 -9.79 20.26
C LYS A 49 -14.22 -8.38 19.80
N ARG A 50 -14.81 -7.57 20.68
CA ARG A 50 -15.09 -6.16 20.35
C ARG A 50 -13.83 -5.33 20.15
N VAL A 51 -12.84 -5.51 21.02
CA VAL A 51 -11.53 -4.85 20.91
C VAL A 51 -10.82 -5.28 19.63
N GLN A 52 -10.77 -6.58 19.36
CA GLN A 52 -10.16 -7.14 18.15
C GLN A 52 -10.82 -6.61 16.87
N ARG A 53 -12.16 -6.53 16.86
CA ARG A 53 -12.88 -5.95 15.73
C ARG A 53 -12.56 -4.45 15.56
N ALA A 54 -12.46 -3.70 16.65
CA ALA A 54 -12.11 -2.28 16.62
C ALA A 54 -10.66 -2.04 16.13
N ARG A 55 -9.77 -3.02 16.26
CA ARG A 55 -8.38 -2.97 15.80
C ARG A 55 -8.22 -3.14 14.29
N LEU A 56 -9.21 -3.72 13.60
CA LEU A 56 -9.12 -4.01 12.16
C LEU A 56 -8.66 -2.81 11.28
N PRO A 57 -9.14 -1.57 11.48
CA PRO A 57 -8.65 -0.42 10.70
C PRO A 57 -7.15 -0.16 10.88
N ILE A 58 -6.60 -0.43 12.06
CA ILE A 58 -5.17 -0.26 12.31
C ILE A 58 -4.37 -1.36 11.61
N GLN A 59 -4.84 -2.61 11.68
CA GLN A 59 -4.21 -3.73 10.97
C GLN A 59 -4.23 -3.52 9.44
N TYR A 60 -5.35 -3.08 8.90
CA TYR A 60 -5.45 -2.71 7.48
C TYR A 60 -4.46 -1.59 7.12
N SER A 61 -4.39 -0.54 7.96
CA SER A 61 -3.47 0.58 7.72
C SER A 61 -2.00 0.14 7.75
N GLU A 62 -1.64 -0.80 8.63
CA GLU A 62 -0.27 -1.36 8.66
C GLU A 62 0.06 -2.12 7.38
N LEU A 63 -0.85 -2.93 6.87
CA LEU A 63 -0.67 -3.66 5.61
C LEU A 63 -0.52 -2.69 4.43
N GLU A 64 -1.39 -1.68 4.35
CA GLU A 64 -1.34 -0.67 3.29
C GLU A 64 -0.02 0.12 3.29
N ILE A 65 0.45 0.54 4.46
CA ILE A 65 1.73 1.25 4.59
C ILE A 65 2.87 0.31 4.19
N ALA A 66 2.88 -0.92 4.71
CA ALA A 66 3.96 -1.88 4.47
C ALA A 66 4.16 -2.21 3.00
N ARG A 67 3.07 -2.33 2.21
CA ARG A 67 3.17 -2.62 0.77
C ARG A 67 3.81 -1.51 -0.05
N THR A 68 3.81 -0.27 0.45
CA THR A 68 4.32 0.92 -0.24
C THR A 68 5.68 1.38 0.27
N GLU A 69 6.31 0.63 1.18
CA GLU A 69 7.62 0.97 1.71
C GLU A 69 8.68 -0.02 1.23
N THR A 70 9.76 0.53 0.68
CA THR A 70 10.96 -0.26 0.34
C THR A 70 11.63 -0.76 1.61
N GLY A 71 12.22 -1.95 1.54
CA GLY A 71 12.93 -2.55 2.67
C GLY A 71 12.03 -3.16 3.74
N THR A 72 10.72 -3.21 3.53
CA THR A 72 9.82 -3.95 4.41
C THR A 72 10.10 -5.45 4.28
N ASP A 73 10.36 -6.13 5.39
CA ASP A 73 10.48 -7.59 5.40
C ASP A 73 9.09 -8.23 5.28
N MET A 74 8.82 -8.84 4.15
CA MET A 74 7.54 -9.51 3.89
C MET A 74 7.32 -10.75 4.77
N ASN A 75 8.38 -11.32 5.35
CA ASN A 75 8.25 -12.39 6.33
C ASN A 75 7.60 -11.89 7.63
N GLU A 76 7.82 -10.63 8.01
CA GLU A 76 7.14 -10.01 9.15
C GLU A 76 5.68 -9.61 8.82
N ILE A 77 5.38 -9.36 7.55
CA ILE A 77 4.04 -8.98 7.10
C ILE A 77 3.12 -10.20 6.95
N SER A 78 3.66 -11.34 6.54
CA SER A 78 2.88 -12.57 6.30
C SER A 78 1.99 -12.96 7.50
N PRO A 79 2.49 -13.04 8.76
CA PRO A 79 1.63 -13.36 9.90
C PRO A 79 0.60 -12.27 10.20
N LYS A 80 0.91 -10.99 9.95
CA LYS A 80 -0.04 -9.88 10.12
C LYS A 80 -1.18 -9.97 9.12
N LEU A 81 -0.89 -10.30 7.88
CA LEU A 81 -1.88 -10.51 6.83
C LEU A 81 -2.78 -11.71 7.16
N ALA A 82 -2.20 -12.81 7.63
CA ALA A 82 -2.96 -13.99 8.03
C ALA A 82 -3.92 -13.70 9.20
N LEU A 83 -3.45 -12.98 10.22
CA LEU A 83 -4.29 -12.57 11.35
C LEU A 83 -5.40 -11.61 10.92
N PHE A 84 -5.12 -10.67 10.03
CA PHE A 84 -6.13 -9.77 9.49
C PHE A 84 -7.21 -10.54 8.73
N GLU A 85 -6.83 -11.47 7.87
CA GLU A 85 -7.76 -12.31 7.11
C GLU A 85 -8.64 -13.18 8.02
N GLU A 86 -8.05 -13.80 9.05
CA GLU A 86 -8.79 -14.57 10.05
C GLU A 86 -9.86 -13.70 10.73
N ARG A 87 -9.47 -12.51 11.19
CA ARG A 87 -10.38 -11.60 11.89
C ARG A 87 -11.48 -11.04 10.99
N VAL A 88 -11.20 -10.69 9.75
CA VAL A 88 -12.26 -10.20 8.82
C VAL A 88 -13.27 -11.29 8.50
N LYS A 89 -12.84 -12.55 8.43
CA LYS A 89 -13.73 -13.70 8.27
C LYS A 89 -14.54 -13.96 9.55
N GLU A 90 -13.90 -13.99 10.71
CA GLU A 90 -14.56 -14.22 12.02
C GLU A 90 -15.65 -13.16 12.27
N PHE A 91 -15.35 -11.89 12.00
CA PHE A 91 -16.28 -10.80 12.26
C PHE A 91 -17.24 -10.51 11.10
N ASN A 92 -17.22 -11.33 10.04
CA ASN A 92 -18.06 -11.15 8.85
C ASN A 92 -18.01 -9.70 8.33
N VAL A 93 -16.79 -9.16 8.15
CA VAL A 93 -16.61 -7.81 7.61
C VAL A 93 -16.96 -7.83 6.12
N PRO A 94 -18.02 -7.12 5.70
CA PRO A 94 -18.51 -7.25 4.33
C PRO A 94 -17.62 -6.51 3.31
N THR A 95 -17.10 -5.36 3.69
CA THR A 95 -16.33 -4.48 2.79
C THR A 95 -15.26 -3.71 3.56
N LEU A 96 -14.16 -3.37 2.88
CA LEU A 96 -13.09 -2.52 3.43
C LEU A 96 -13.41 -1.03 3.31
N ASN A 97 -14.19 -0.65 2.29
CA ASN A 97 -14.50 0.73 1.98
C ASN A 97 -15.85 0.85 1.25
N GLU A 98 -16.24 2.07 0.94
CA GLU A 98 -17.49 2.37 0.25
C GLU A 98 -17.57 1.83 -1.19
N ARG A 99 -16.44 1.46 -1.79
CA ARG A 99 -16.36 0.85 -3.12
C ARG A 99 -16.60 -0.66 -3.10
N SER A 100 -17.04 -1.19 -1.95
CA SER A 100 -17.38 -2.60 -1.75
C SER A 100 -16.20 -3.57 -1.97
N ASN A 101 -14.97 -3.13 -1.75
CA ASN A 101 -13.81 -4.02 -1.85
C ASN A 101 -13.89 -5.12 -0.78
N SER A 102 -13.85 -6.37 -1.22
CA SER A 102 -13.88 -7.54 -0.33
C SER A 102 -12.59 -7.63 0.49
N PRO A 103 -12.66 -7.77 1.83
CA PRO A 103 -11.47 -7.98 2.65
C PRO A 103 -10.70 -9.26 2.30
N VAL A 104 -11.41 -10.31 1.88
CA VAL A 104 -10.80 -11.60 1.51
C VAL A 104 -10.07 -11.50 0.18
N GLU A 105 -10.70 -10.86 -0.82
CA GLU A 105 -10.06 -10.60 -2.12
C GLU A 105 -8.85 -9.67 -1.96
N TYR A 106 -8.92 -8.69 -1.06
CA TYR A 106 -7.76 -7.85 -0.70
C TYR A 106 -6.60 -8.70 -0.17
N CYS A 107 -6.86 -9.63 0.75
CA CYS A 107 -5.81 -10.51 1.29
C CYS A 107 -5.21 -11.42 0.22
N GLN A 108 -6.02 -11.91 -0.71
CA GLN A 108 -5.55 -12.69 -1.85
C GLN A 108 -4.66 -11.84 -2.76
N LEU A 109 -5.14 -10.68 -3.18
CA LEU A 109 -4.37 -9.73 -4.00
C LEU A 109 -3.05 -9.33 -3.32
N TYR A 110 -3.07 -9.15 -2.00
CA TYR A 110 -1.88 -8.81 -1.23
C TYR A 110 -0.81 -9.88 -1.35
N ARG A 111 -1.18 -11.17 -1.25
CA ARG A 111 -0.25 -12.30 -1.41
C ARG A 111 0.26 -12.43 -2.84
N GLU A 112 -0.60 -12.25 -3.81
CA GLU A 112 -0.28 -12.46 -5.22
C GLU A 112 0.55 -11.31 -5.79
N ARG A 113 0.30 -10.08 -5.36
CA ARG A 113 0.85 -8.89 -5.99
C ARG A 113 1.79 -8.09 -5.11
N TYR A 114 1.48 -7.91 -3.82
CA TYR A 114 2.23 -6.98 -2.98
C TYR A 114 3.31 -7.67 -2.14
N MET A 115 3.19 -8.94 -1.85
CA MET A 115 4.24 -9.69 -1.16
C MET A 115 5.43 -10.01 -2.06
N PRO A 116 5.27 -10.37 -3.34
CA PRO A 116 6.41 -10.45 -4.24
C PRO A 116 7.07 -9.08 -4.40
N ARG A 117 8.39 -9.05 -4.33
CA ARG A 117 9.19 -7.84 -4.48
C ARG A 117 10.22 -8.03 -5.58
N ALA A 118 10.45 -6.97 -6.34
CA ALA A 118 11.52 -6.95 -7.32
C ALA A 118 12.91 -6.75 -6.68
N GLU A 119 13.15 -7.36 -5.53
CA GLU A 119 14.37 -7.16 -4.70
C GLU A 119 15.68 -7.41 -5.45
N LYS A 120 15.62 -8.25 -6.47
CA LYS A 120 16.78 -8.55 -7.32
C LYS A 120 16.88 -7.67 -8.57
N SER A 121 15.96 -6.71 -8.74
CA SER A 121 16.00 -5.82 -9.90
C SER A 121 17.26 -4.96 -9.86
N VAL A 122 18.03 -4.99 -10.95
CA VAL A 122 19.22 -4.14 -11.12
C VAL A 122 18.85 -2.66 -11.29
N ALA A 123 17.58 -2.35 -11.47
CA ALA A 123 17.06 -1.00 -11.63
C ALA A 123 16.71 -0.31 -10.29
N ILE A 124 16.69 -1.03 -9.15
CA ILE A 124 16.36 -0.40 -7.85
C ILE A 124 17.33 0.74 -7.54
N GLY A 125 16.76 1.93 -7.29
CA GLY A 125 17.51 3.14 -7.00
C GLY A 125 18.26 3.75 -8.19
N ALA A 126 18.05 3.23 -9.42
CA ALA A 126 18.66 3.76 -10.63
C ALA A 126 18.16 5.19 -10.90
N LYS A 127 18.95 5.95 -11.65
CA LYS A 127 18.58 7.31 -12.06
C LYS A 127 17.55 7.24 -13.18
N VAL A 128 16.39 7.87 -12.96
CA VAL A 128 15.37 8.04 -14.00
C VAL A 128 15.46 9.45 -14.60
N THR A 129 15.48 9.53 -15.92
CA THR A 129 15.38 10.77 -16.68
C THR A 129 14.14 10.71 -17.57
N TYR A 130 13.17 11.55 -17.30
CA TYR A 130 11.98 11.64 -18.14
C TYR A 130 12.29 12.46 -19.40
N LEU A 131 12.11 11.85 -20.57
CA LEU A 131 12.16 12.54 -21.85
C LEU A 131 10.86 13.28 -22.14
N ILE A 132 9.75 12.68 -21.73
CA ILE A 132 8.43 13.30 -21.65
C ILE A 132 8.01 13.24 -20.19
N PRO A 133 7.92 14.38 -19.48
CA PRO A 133 7.60 14.38 -18.06
C PRO A 133 6.18 13.86 -17.80
N PRO A 134 5.96 13.13 -16.72
CA PRO A 134 4.62 12.72 -16.33
C PRO A 134 3.73 13.94 -16.04
N THR A 135 2.42 13.77 -16.23
CA THR A 135 1.44 14.82 -15.96
C THR A 135 1.48 15.23 -14.49
N GLY A 136 1.44 16.54 -14.21
CA GLY A 136 1.73 17.12 -12.88
C GLY A 136 1.05 16.45 -11.69
N LYS A 137 -0.23 16.06 -11.82
CA LYS A 137 -0.98 15.37 -10.75
C LYS A 137 -0.49 13.93 -10.47
N TYR A 138 0.30 13.34 -11.39
CA TYR A 138 0.87 12.00 -11.26
C TYR A 138 2.40 12.02 -11.11
N ALA A 139 3.02 13.18 -11.17
CA ALA A 139 4.48 13.32 -11.14
C ALA A 139 5.08 13.15 -9.75
N GLU A 140 4.41 13.63 -8.70
CA GLU A 140 4.91 13.58 -7.34
C GLU A 140 4.86 12.17 -6.73
N ILE A 141 3.86 11.39 -7.11
CA ILE A 141 3.70 10.00 -6.68
C ILE A 141 4.82 9.13 -7.24
N GLY A 142 5.45 9.56 -8.34
CA GLY A 142 6.24 8.71 -9.20
C GLY A 142 7.73 9.00 -9.30
N LYS A 143 8.33 9.88 -8.52
CA LYS A 143 9.77 10.20 -8.68
C LYS A 143 10.69 8.97 -8.58
N THR A 144 10.29 7.95 -7.85
CA THR A 144 11.02 6.69 -7.70
C THR A 144 10.21 5.46 -8.11
N ALA A 145 8.93 5.60 -8.43
CA ALA A 145 8.01 4.49 -8.66
C ALA A 145 8.44 3.53 -9.80
N LEU A 146 9.22 4.02 -10.76
CA LEU A 146 9.77 3.18 -11.83
C LEU A 146 10.96 2.30 -11.39
N VAL A 147 11.57 2.60 -10.24
CA VAL A 147 12.83 2.00 -9.79
C VAL A 147 12.89 1.74 -8.29
N ASP A 148 11.75 1.71 -7.61
CA ASP A 148 11.68 1.48 -6.16
C ASP A 148 11.56 0.00 -5.78
N GLY A 149 11.35 -0.88 -6.77
CA GLY A 149 11.19 -2.32 -6.56
C GLY A 149 9.82 -2.71 -6.01
N LEU A 150 8.85 -1.79 -6.01
CA LEU A 150 7.49 -2.02 -5.55
C LEU A 150 6.53 -2.14 -6.73
N PHE A 151 5.47 -2.92 -6.55
CA PHE A 151 4.35 -2.94 -7.48
C PHE A 151 3.36 -1.82 -7.14
N GLY A 152 2.77 -1.23 -8.17
CA GLY A 152 1.73 -0.23 -7.99
C GLY A 152 0.45 -0.80 -7.35
N GLY A 153 -0.35 0.07 -6.73
CA GLY A 153 -1.62 -0.31 -6.14
C GLY A 153 -2.72 -0.65 -7.15
N SER A 154 -3.87 -1.04 -6.64
CA SER A 154 -5.04 -1.39 -7.48
C SER A 154 -5.77 -0.18 -8.05
N THR A 155 -5.40 1.04 -7.63
CA THR A 155 -6.03 2.28 -8.07
C THR A 155 -4.96 3.30 -8.49
N PHE A 156 -5.35 4.25 -9.35
CA PHE A 156 -4.45 5.27 -9.90
C PHE A 156 -3.87 6.24 -8.86
N VAL A 157 -4.41 6.26 -7.64
CA VAL A 157 -3.90 7.12 -6.55
C VAL A 157 -2.74 6.49 -5.77
N GLU A 158 -2.29 5.29 -6.16
CA GLU A 158 -1.36 4.49 -5.37
C GLU A 158 -0.11 4.12 -6.16
N SER A 159 0.96 4.90 -5.98
CA SER A 159 2.32 4.55 -6.46
C SER A 159 2.44 4.32 -7.97
N TRP A 160 1.73 5.12 -8.77
CA TRP A 160 1.80 5.09 -10.22
C TRP A 160 2.41 6.35 -10.80
N VAL A 161 3.10 6.20 -11.90
CA VAL A 161 3.50 7.31 -12.80
C VAL A 161 2.54 7.33 -13.96
N GLY A 162 2.02 8.50 -14.32
CA GLY A 162 1.02 8.59 -15.38
C GLY A 162 1.23 9.78 -16.32
N TRP A 163 0.79 9.56 -17.55
CA TRP A 163 0.74 10.57 -18.61
C TRP A 163 -0.71 10.72 -19.07
N GLU A 164 -1.16 11.93 -19.23
CA GLU A 164 -2.52 12.24 -19.65
C GLU A 164 -2.49 12.99 -20.98
N GLY A 165 -3.10 12.40 -22.00
CA GLY A 165 -3.19 12.97 -23.34
C GLY A 165 -1.87 13.00 -24.12
N THR A 166 -0.85 12.30 -23.67
CA THR A 166 0.45 12.18 -24.33
C THR A 166 1.11 10.84 -24.00
N ASP A 167 2.06 10.43 -24.82
CA ASP A 167 2.86 9.24 -24.56
C ASP A 167 3.87 9.48 -23.43
N GLY A 168 4.26 8.40 -22.74
CA GLY A 168 5.32 8.43 -21.75
C GLY A 168 6.66 8.04 -22.36
N ALA A 169 7.73 8.75 -22.02
CA ALA A 169 9.09 8.36 -22.40
C ALA A 169 10.09 8.69 -21.30
N PHE A 170 10.93 7.73 -20.96
CA PHE A 170 11.96 7.89 -19.94
C PHE A 170 13.16 6.99 -20.18
N VAL A 171 14.27 7.31 -19.55
CA VAL A 171 15.49 6.52 -19.53
C VAL A 171 15.81 6.12 -18.09
N ILE A 172 16.11 4.86 -17.87
CA ILE A 172 16.64 4.34 -16.60
C ILE A 172 18.14 4.10 -16.79
N ASP A 173 18.96 4.87 -16.10
CA ASP A 173 20.41 4.73 -16.13
C ASP A 173 20.87 3.84 -14.98
N LEU A 174 21.37 2.67 -15.31
CA LEU A 174 21.87 1.68 -14.35
C LEU A 174 23.26 2.03 -13.79
N GLY A 175 23.86 3.16 -14.23
CA GLY A 175 25.13 3.69 -13.75
C GLY A 175 26.36 2.96 -14.25
N LYS A 176 26.24 1.72 -14.68
CA LYS A 176 27.29 0.90 -15.29
C LYS A 176 26.69 -0.20 -16.15
N GLU A 177 27.51 -0.80 -16.99
CA GLU A 177 27.13 -1.99 -17.75
C GLU A 177 26.70 -3.12 -16.82
N LYS A 178 25.51 -3.68 -17.06
CA LYS A 178 24.92 -4.80 -16.34
C LYS A 178 24.29 -5.78 -17.31
N GLU A 179 24.36 -7.06 -16.97
CA GLU A 179 23.63 -8.09 -17.69
C GLU A 179 22.15 -8.02 -17.33
N ILE A 180 21.29 -7.96 -18.34
CA ILE A 180 19.84 -7.88 -18.19
C ILE A 180 19.23 -9.13 -18.81
N HIS A 181 18.51 -9.92 -18.02
CA HIS A 181 17.86 -11.14 -18.48
C HIS A 181 16.39 -10.91 -18.83
N SER A 182 15.72 -9.98 -18.12
CA SER A 182 14.31 -9.63 -18.35
C SER A 182 14.06 -8.17 -18.04
N ILE A 183 13.02 -7.62 -18.65
CA ILE A 183 12.44 -6.32 -18.31
C ILE A 183 10.98 -6.56 -17.99
N GLU A 184 10.59 -6.24 -16.77
CA GLU A 184 9.22 -6.37 -16.28
C GLU A 184 8.68 -4.98 -15.96
N THR A 185 7.49 -4.68 -16.47
CA THR A 185 6.79 -3.41 -16.25
C THR A 185 5.36 -3.71 -15.82
N ASP A 186 4.90 -3.01 -14.80
CA ASP A 186 3.51 -3.07 -14.36
C ASP A 186 2.72 -1.92 -14.98
N PHE A 187 1.50 -2.19 -15.44
CA PHE A 187 0.60 -1.20 -16.01
C PHE A 187 -0.76 -1.26 -15.32
N LEU A 188 -1.27 -0.11 -14.94
CA LEU A 188 -2.63 -0.01 -14.42
C LEU A 188 -3.63 0.05 -15.57
N HIS A 189 -4.65 -0.82 -15.50
CA HIS A 189 -5.82 -0.75 -16.37
C HIS A 189 -7.07 -0.48 -15.54
N GLN A 190 -7.64 0.70 -15.69
CA GLN A 190 -8.83 1.12 -14.93
C GLN A 190 -9.77 1.93 -15.81
N ILE A 191 -10.63 1.23 -16.56
CA ILE A 191 -11.53 1.83 -17.56
C ILE A 191 -12.38 2.96 -16.95
N GLY A 192 -12.91 2.78 -15.74
CA GLY A 192 -13.71 3.79 -15.05
C GLY A 192 -12.97 5.10 -14.73
N ALA A 193 -11.65 5.10 -14.80
CA ALA A 193 -10.79 6.26 -14.65
C ALA A 193 -10.11 6.67 -15.97
N TRP A 194 -10.53 6.12 -17.10
CA TRP A 194 -9.97 6.36 -18.44
C TRP A 194 -8.47 5.98 -18.54
N ILE A 195 -8.04 5.01 -17.74
CA ILE A 195 -6.67 4.49 -17.76
C ILE A 195 -6.69 3.21 -18.60
N LEU A 196 -6.00 3.26 -19.71
CA LEU A 196 -5.92 2.18 -20.68
C LEU A 196 -4.46 1.68 -20.78
N PHE A 197 -4.29 0.46 -21.26
CA PHE A 197 -2.96 -0.02 -21.62
C PHE A 197 -2.40 0.82 -22.78
N PRO A 198 -1.07 1.03 -22.82
CA PRO A 198 -0.39 1.71 -23.91
C PRO A 198 -0.50 0.92 -25.22
#